data_bd8badc6e751d57bcf2f06a39e609ad5
#
_entry.id   bd8badc6e751d57bcf2f06a39e609ad5
#
_cell.length_a   1.000
_cell.length_b   1.000
_cell.length_c   1.000
_cell.angle_alpha   90.00
_cell.angle_beta   90.00
_cell.angle_gamma   90.00
#
_symmetry.space_group_name_H-M   'P 1'
#
loop_
_entity.id
_entity.type
_entity.pdbx_description
1 polymer ?
#
loop_
_entity_poly.entity_id
_entity_poly.type
_entity_poly.pdbx_seq_one_letter_code
_entity_poly.pdbx_strand_id
1 'polypeptide(L)'
;MATSTTIPNARRQTKPFAPAKHFAPIEAQIQRAIARIAESDCPVLLMGEHGVGKRSIAAQIHNQSHRSRSAYTEIHSADADVDAILLAFSTKGTVYLSEVGDLSLPLQELIIKTYFHSEEAQGSRLLCGTSRELIGDVKSCHMREDFYYLVSAVTLRISPLRCRKSEILSIADNLLTQYSKQFDRPKPVLQEEIIGFLMEHTWPENLSELQTAIKTFVAIGDQSVSLAALKAAASSGKLNGQRKSFSLKVAARAASTQIERQLISEVLAATGGNRKRAADELGISYKALLYKLKQVGAEDQLASNKNGVAV
;
A
#
# COMPACT_ATOMS: atom_id res chain seq x y z
N MET A 1 42.63 35.70 4.29
CA MET A 1 41.48 35.60 3.40
C MET A 1 40.85 34.24 3.64
N ALA A 2 39.82 34.18 4.47
CA ALA A 2 39.11 32.94 4.80
C ALA A 2 37.82 32.93 3.99
N THR A 3 37.71 31.98 3.07
CA THR A 3 36.49 31.74 2.28
C THR A 3 35.51 30.91 3.09
N SER A 4 34.47 31.55 3.57
CA SER A 4 33.33 30.94 4.24
C SER A 4 32.46 30.23 3.21
N THR A 5 32.45 28.89 3.24
CA THR A 5 31.57 28.07 2.41
C THR A 5 30.24 27.93 3.13
N THR A 6 29.25 28.69 2.68
CA THR A 6 27.85 28.60 3.18
C THR A 6 27.20 27.33 2.65
N ILE A 7 26.90 26.40 3.54
CA ILE A 7 26.10 25.20 3.23
C ILE A 7 24.61 25.62 3.12
N PRO A 8 23.91 25.35 2.01
CA PRO A 8 22.51 25.69 1.91
C PRO A 8 21.67 24.74 2.81
N ASN A 9 21.07 25.36 3.82
CA ASN A 9 20.16 24.71 4.78
C ASN A 9 18.84 24.33 4.08
N ALA A 10 18.80 23.13 3.52
CA ALA A 10 17.58 22.57 2.94
C ALA A 10 16.64 22.13 4.08
N ARG A 11 15.90 23.09 4.65
CA ARG A 11 14.72 22.80 5.46
C ARG A 11 13.72 22.05 4.58
N ARG A 12 13.76 20.72 4.57
CA ARG A 12 12.61 19.90 4.19
C ARG A 12 11.52 20.18 5.22
N GLN A 13 10.62 21.09 4.88
CA GLN A 13 9.36 21.26 5.58
C GLN A 13 8.61 19.94 5.43
N THR A 14 8.63 19.12 6.48
CA THR A 14 7.69 18.00 6.64
C THR A 14 6.31 18.62 6.71
N LYS A 15 5.57 18.59 5.59
CA LYS A 15 4.15 18.99 5.59
C LYS A 15 3.45 18.13 6.64
N PRO A 16 2.70 18.72 7.58
CA PRO A 16 1.92 17.94 8.52
C PRO A 16 1.03 17.00 7.71
N PHE A 17 1.08 15.72 8.02
CA PHE A 17 0.24 14.70 7.43
C PHE A 17 -1.20 15.06 7.78
N ALA A 18 -1.97 15.55 6.81
CA ALA A 18 -3.40 15.71 6.98
C ALA A 18 -4.01 14.30 7.03
N PRO A 19 -4.55 13.87 8.18
CA PRO A 19 -5.18 12.56 8.27
C PRO A 19 -6.33 12.51 7.27
N ALA A 20 -6.34 11.45 6.46
CA ALA A 20 -7.49 11.16 5.61
C ALA A 20 -8.72 11.07 6.52
N LYS A 21 -9.67 11.99 6.36
CA LYS A 21 -10.83 12.16 7.27
C LYS A 21 -11.86 11.02 7.22
N HIS A 22 -11.62 9.99 6.42
CA HIS A 22 -12.50 8.84 6.28
C HIS A 22 -11.68 7.55 6.33
N PHE A 23 -11.52 7.03 7.56
CA PHE A 23 -11.06 5.66 7.75
C PHE A 23 -12.18 4.71 7.34
N ALA A 24 -11.83 3.68 6.56
CA ALA A 24 -12.72 2.56 6.30
C ALA A 24 -13.15 1.92 7.64
N PRO A 25 -14.39 1.42 7.75
CA PRO A 25 -14.82 0.74 8.95
C PRO A 25 -13.91 -0.45 9.22
N ILE A 26 -13.21 -0.40 10.34
CA ILE A 26 -12.42 -1.50 10.88
C ILE A 26 -13.35 -2.22 11.85
N GLU A 27 -13.22 -3.55 11.96
CA GLU A 27 -14.02 -4.36 12.88
C GLU A 27 -14.23 -3.64 14.23
N ALA A 28 -15.45 -3.67 14.74
CA ALA A 28 -15.81 -2.94 15.97
C ALA A 28 -14.90 -3.29 17.17
N GLN A 29 -14.28 -4.49 17.16
CA GLN A 29 -13.32 -4.90 18.17
C GLN A 29 -12.00 -4.12 18.05
N ILE A 30 -11.51 -3.90 16.83
CA ILE A 30 -10.28 -3.13 16.59
C ILE A 30 -10.52 -1.67 16.95
N GLN A 31 -11.69 -1.09 16.63
CA GLN A 31 -12.04 0.27 17.03
C GLN A 31 -12.05 0.46 18.55
N ARG A 32 -12.63 -0.50 19.28
CA ARG A 32 -12.61 -0.48 20.75
C ARG A 32 -11.18 -0.62 21.30
N ALA A 33 -10.37 -1.46 20.67
CA ALA A 33 -8.96 -1.59 21.06
C ALA A 33 -8.18 -0.29 20.81
N ILE A 34 -8.38 0.35 19.64
CA ILE A 34 -7.76 1.63 19.30
C ILE A 34 -8.14 2.70 20.33
N ALA A 35 -9.42 2.82 20.69
CA ALA A 35 -9.88 3.81 21.67
C ALA A 35 -9.20 3.61 23.03
N ARG A 36 -9.13 2.37 23.54
CA ARG A 36 -8.44 2.06 24.80
C ARG A 36 -6.94 2.31 24.75
N ILE A 37 -6.29 1.91 23.65
CA ILE A 37 -4.87 2.14 23.42
C ILE A 37 -4.56 3.63 23.33
N ALA A 38 -5.46 4.43 22.76
CA ALA A 38 -5.29 5.88 22.62
C ALA A 38 -5.21 6.60 23.96
N GLU A 39 -5.86 6.08 25.02
CA GLU A 39 -5.86 6.65 26.37
C GLU A 39 -4.51 6.50 27.09
N SER A 40 -3.64 5.57 26.64
CA SER A 40 -2.35 5.30 27.28
C SER A 40 -1.18 5.76 26.41
N ASP A 41 -0.02 6.02 27.05
CA ASP A 41 1.23 6.35 26.35
C ASP A 41 2.14 5.12 26.16
N CYS A 42 1.66 3.92 26.48
CA CYS A 42 2.44 2.71 26.28
C CYS A 42 2.88 2.54 24.83
N PRO A 43 4.10 2.01 24.57
CA PRO A 43 4.50 1.58 23.24
C PRO A 43 3.54 0.55 22.66
N VAL A 44 3.26 0.65 21.38
CA VAL A 44 2.29 -0.23 20.69
C VAL A 44 2.90 -0.82 19.43
N LEU A 45 2.82 -2.15 19.33
CA LEU A 45 3.20 -2.90 18.14
C LEU A 45 1.96 -3.25 17.33
N LEU A 46 1.84 -2.69 16.13
CA LEU A 46 0.82 -3.04 15.13
C LEU A 46 1.35 -4.16 14.25
N MET A 47 0.80 -5.36 14.41
CA MET A 47 1.23 -6.54 13.69
C MET A 47 0.22 -6.95 12.64
N GLY A 48 0.65 -7.21 11.41
CA GLY A 48 -0.21 -7.68 10.32
C GLY A 48 0.46 -7.55 8.96
N GLU A 49 -0.06 -8.23 7.97
CA GLU A 49 0.48 -8.29 6.62
C GLU A 49 0.71 -6.90 6.00
N HIS A 50 1.49 -6.85 4.92
CA HIS A 50 1.61 -5.61 4.13
C HIS A 50 0.24 -5.13 3.66
N GLY A 51 0.05 -3.82 3.62
CA GLY A 51 -1.17 -3.22 3.11
C GLY A 51 -2.43 -3.32 3.98
N VAL A 52 -2.38 -3.95 5.19
CA VAL A 52 -3.59 -4.08 6.06
C VAL A 52 -4.05 -2.77 6.69
N GLY A 53 -3.26 -1.69 6.59
CA GLY A 53 -3.61 -0.37 7.11
C GLY A 53 -2.92 0.00 8.44
N LYS A 54 -1.80 -0.64 8.82
CA LYS A 54 -1.03 -0.33 10.05
C LYS A 54 -0.77 1.16 10.22
N ARG A 55 -0.32 1.84 9.16
CA ARG A 55 -0.08 3.29 9.14
C ARG A 55 -1.33 4.11 9.49
N SER A 56 -2.47 3.75 8.90
CA SER A 56 -3.76 4.42 9.16
C SER A 56 -4.21 4.22 10.60
N ILE A 57 -4.01 3.02 11.15
CA ILE A 57 -4.31 2.70 12.55
C ILE A 57 -3.40 3.49 13.49
N ALA A 58 -2.10 3.58 13.22
CA ALA A 58 -1.17 4.39 14.02
C ALA A 58 -1.59 5.87 14.06
N ALA A 59 -1.93 6.44 12.90
CA ALA A 59 -2.46 7.81 12.83
C ALA A 59 -3.79 7.96 13.56
N GLN A 60 -4.67 6.96 13.53
CA GLN A 60 -5.93 6.97 14.27
C GLN A 60 -5.72 6.92 15.79
N ILE A 61 -4.80 6.07 16.27
CA ILE A 61 -4.41 6.03 17.69
C ILE A 61 -3.89 7.40 18.14
N HIS A 62 -3.05 8.05 17.36
CA HIS A 62 -2.55 9.40 17.66
C HIS A 62 -3.70 10.41 17.72
N ASN A 63 -4.56 10.45 16.71
CA ASN A 63 -5.66 11.41 16.61
C ASN A 63 -6.72 11.26 17.72
N GLN A 64 -6.90 10.07 18.27
CA GLN A 64 -7.82 9.80 19.39
C GLN A 64 -7.16 9.96 20.76
N SER A 65 -5.85 10.16 20.81
CA SER A 65 -5.11 10.33 22.08
C SER A 65 -5.12 11.78 22.56
N HIS A 66 -4.73 11.98 23.82
CA HIS A 66 -4.48 13.32 24.37
C HIS A 66 -3.36 14.08 23.63
N ARG A 67 -2.55 13.36 22.82
CA ARG A 67 -1.47 13.92 21.98
C ARG A 67 -1.92 14.33 20.57
N SER A 68 -3.23 14.32 20.28
CA SER A 68 -3.77 14.63 18.94
C SER A 68 -3.35 15.99 18.37
N ARG A 69 -2.94 16.93 19.24
CA ARG A 69 -2.42 18.26 18.87
C ARG A 69 -0.89 18.31 18.79
N SER A 70 -0.20 17.27 19.25
CA SER A 70 1.26 17.18 19.20
C SER A 70 1.73 16.71 17.82
N ALA A 71 3.05 16.72 17.59
CA ALA A 71 3.63 16.22 16.34
C ALA A 71 3.38 14.72 16.16
N TYR A 72 3.08 14.31 14.92
CA TYR A 72 3.09 12.92 14.49
C TYR A 72 4.19 12.73 13.45
N THR A 73 5.21 11.96 13.79
CA THR A 73 6.36 11.73 12.92
C THR A 73 6.38 10.26 12.49
N GLU A 74 6.44 10.01 11.19
CA GLU A 74 6.53 8.68 10.63
C GLU A 74 7.93 8.46 10.05
N ILE A 75 8.57 7.36 10.44
CA ILE A 75 9.86 6.91 9.93
C ILE A 75 9.71 5.50 9.38
N HIS A 76 10.20 5.28 8.17
CA HIS A 76 10.34 3.93 7.64
C HIS A 76 11.67 3.35 8.10
N SER A 77 11.65 2.22 8.81
CA SER A 77 12.83 1.66 9.48
C SER A 77 13.99 1.35 8.53
N ALA A 78 13.71 0.96 7.28
CA ALA A 78 14.74 0.74 6.27
C ALA A 78 15.47 2.03 5.81
N ASP A 79 14.83 3.18 5.95
CA ASP A 79 15.37 4.50 5.54
C ASP A 79 15.77 5.35 6.77
N ALA A 80 15.73 4.75 7.98
CA ALA A 80 16.01 5.45 9.22
C ALA A 80 17.51 5.71 9.39
N ASP A 81 17.84 6.91 9.86
CA ASP A 81 19.16 7.31 10.31
C ASP A 81 19.13 7.89 11.73
N VAL A 82 20.29 8.18 12.27
CA VAL A 82 20.45 8.71 13.64
C VAL A 82 19.73 10.06 13.79
N ASP A 83 19.91 10.97 12.83
CA ASP A 83 19.37 12.33 12.89
C ASP A 83 17.85 12.32 12.81
N ALA A 84 17.27 11.48 11.94
CA ALA A 84 15.83 11.33 11.82
C ALA A 84 15.19 10.81 13.12
N ILE A 85 15.83 9.83 13.79
CA ILE A 85 15.36 9.29 15.07
C ILE A 85 15.42 10.36 16.16
N LEU A 86 16.57 11.02 16.35
CA LEU A 86 16.74 12.04 17.37
C LEU A 86 15.78 13.21 17.16
N LEU A 87 15.63 13.66 15.91
CA LEU A 87 14.67 14.73 15.57
C LEU A 87 13.22 14.31 15.87
N ALA A 88 12.83 13.09 15.57
CA ALA A 88 11.48 12.61 15.83
C ALA A 88 11.16 12.61 17.32
N PHE A 89 12.09 12.11 18.16
CA PHE A 89 11.91 12.06 19.61
C PHE A 89 11.97 13.43 20.29
N SER A 90 12.73 14.40 19.74
CA SER A 90 12.80 15.77 20.29
C SER A 90 11.47 16.53 20.21
N THR A 91 10.54 16.11 19.34
CA THR A 91 9.23 16.76 19.19
C THR A 91 8.26 16.51 20.35
N LYS A 92 8.56 15.57 21.25
CA LYS A 92 7.67 15.13 22.37
C LYS A 92 6.27 14.72 21.89
N GLY A 93 6.19 14.28 20.64
CA GLY A 93 4.94 13.87 19.98
C GLY A 93 4.74 12.35 19.96
N THR A 94 4.16 11.87 18.87
CA THR A 94 4.05 10.44 18.57
C THR A 94 5.00 10.07 17.43
N VAL A 95 5.86 9.09 17.66
CA VAL A 95 6.77 8.55 16.66
C VAL A 95 6.22 7.20 16.19
N TYR A 96 6.01 7.05 14.89
CA TYR A 96 5.61 5.79 14.28
C TYR A 96 6.73 5.22 13.43
N LEU A 97 7.25 4.05 13.82
CA LEU A 97 8.26 3.30 13.08
C LEU A 97 7.57 2.22 12.25
N SER A 98 7.59 2.35 10.92
CA SER A 98 7.02 1.33 10.05
C SER A 98 8.04 0.26 9.71
N GLU A 99 7.62 -1.03 9.73
CA GLU A 99 8.45 -2.23 9.52
C GLU A 99 9.67 -2.26 10.46
N VAL A 100 9.38 -2.20 11.76
CA VAL A 100 10.38 -2.08 12.84
C VAL A 100 11.41 -3.21 12.86
N GLY A 101 11.10 -4.37 12.28
CA GLY A 101 12.04 -5.47 12.10
C GLY A 101 13.20 -5.18 11.13
N ASP A 102 13.10 -4.12 10.31
CA ASP A 102 14.16 -3.73 9.37
C ASP A 102 15.16 -2.73 9.98
N LEU A 103 14.96 -2.37 11.25
CA LEU A 103 15.82 -1.44 11.96
C LEU A 103 17.15 -2.08 12.32
N SER A 104 18.26 -1.41 12.03
CA SER A 104 19.60 -1.90 12.37
C SER A 104 19.84 -1.92 13.89
N LEU A 105 20.67 -2.86 14.38
CA LEU A 105 20.97 -2.99 15.81
C LEU A 105 21.49 -1.69 16.48
N PRO A 106 22.36 -0.87 15.84
CA PRO A 106 22.77 0.40 16.42
C PRO A 106 21.61 1.38 16.60
N LEU A 107 20.65 1.42 15.66
CA LEU A 107 19.48 2.29 15.76
C LEU A 107 18.48 1.79 16.81
N GLN A 108 18.35 0.47 16.99
CA GLN A 108 17.57 -0.11 18.08
C GLN A 108 18.14 0.34 19.45
N GLU A 109 19.47 0.27 19.62
CA GLU A 109 20.14 0.73 20.83
C GLU A 109 19.94 2.24 21.06
N LEU A 110 20.07 3.04 20.00
CA LEU A 110 19.82 4.47 20.06
C LEU A 110 18.40 4.79 20.55
N ILE A 111 17.39 4.10 20.00
CA ILE A 111 15.99 4.30 20.40
C ILE A 111 15.79 3.94 21.87
N ILE A 112 16.33 2.82 22.34
CA ILE A 112 16.24 2.44 23.76
C ILE A 112 16.84 3.54 24.64
N LYS A 113 18.06 3.97 24.35
CA LYS A 113 18.74 5.03 25.10
C LYS A 113 17.95 6.34 25.10
N THR A 114 17.48 6.74 23.92
CA THR A 114 16.71 7.97 23.76
C THR A 114 15.37 7.89 24.49
N TYR A 115 14.66 6.78 24.39
CA TYR A 115 13.34 6.60 25.00
C TYR A 115 13.38 6.61 26.54
N PHE A 116 14.40 5.99 27.15
CA PHE A 116 14.46 5.83 28.62
C PHE A 116 15.33 6.88 29.32
N HIS A 117 16.36 7.43 28.67
CA HIS A 117 17.39 8.23 29.34
C HIS A 117 17.49 9.68 28.86
N SER A 118 16.81 10.05 27.79
CA SER A 118 16.86 11.43 27.30
C SER A 118 15.72 12.26 27.91
N GLU A 119 16.05 13.36 28.57
CA GLU A 119 15.06 14.34 29.05
C GLU A 119 14.27 14.95 27.89
N GLU A 120 14.90 15.06 26.70
CA GLU A 120 14.27 15.58 25.49
C GLU A 120 13.21 14.63 24.94
N ALA A 121 13.41 13.30 25.08
CA ALA A 121 12.48 12.29 24.63
C ALA A 121 11.43 11.91 25.67
N GLN A 122 11.61 12.36 26.93
CA GLN A 122 10.59 12.14 27.96
C GLN A 122 9.27 12.74 27.50
N GLY A 123 8.30 11.86 27.37
CA GLY A 123 6.97 12.24 26.90
C GLY A 123 6.73 11.97 25.40
N SER A 124 7.66 11.40 24.65
CA SER A 124 7.36 10.89 23.29
C SER A 124 6.67 9.54 23.36
N ARG A 125 5.65 9.35 22.53
CA ARG A 125 4.94 8.09 22.38
C ARG A 125 5.49 7.29 21.21
N LEU A 126 5.75 5.98 21.41
CA LEU A 126 6.27 5.08 20.39
C LEU A 126 5.17 4.16 19.87
N LEU A 127 4.93 4.20 18.57
CA LEU A 127 4.10 3.24 17.84
C LEU A 127 4.99 2.52 16.81
N CYS A 128 4.85 1.21 16.69
CA CYS A 128 5.63 0.41 15.76
C CYS A 128 4.72 -0.43 14.86
N GLY A 129 5.11 -0.64 13.61
CA GLY A 129 4.44 -1.54 12.68
C GLY A 129 5.37 -2.64 12.21
N THR A 130 4.86 -3.86 12.06
CA THR A 130 5.60 -4.97 11.47
C THR A 130 4.68 -5.86 10.64
N SER A 131 5.22 -6.42 9.55
CA SER A 131 4.54 -7.43 8.73
C SER A 131 4.94 -8.86 9.08
N ARG A 132 5.95 -9.04 9.94
CA ARG A 132 6.48 -10.35 10.33
C ARG A 132 6.53 -10.55 11.85
N GLU A 133 6.66 -11.80 12.26
CA GLU A 133 6.85 -12.19 13.67
C GLU A 133 8.28 -11.87 14.12
N LEU A 134 8.41 -10.90 15.04
CA LEU A 134 9.72 -10.40 15.50
C LEU A 134 10.50 -11.38 16.39
N ILE A 135 9.84 -12.39 16.98
CA ILE A 135 10.52 -13.41 17.82
C ILE A 135 11.58 -14.17 17.03
N GLY A 136 11.35 -14.38 15.71
CA GLY A 136 12.36 -14.97 14.82
C GLY A 136 13.60 -14.09 14.72
N ASP A 137 13.43 -12.77 14.59
CA ASP A 137 14.52 -11.79 14.49
C ASP A 137 15.32 -11.70 15.79
N VAL A 138 14.68 -11.85 16.96
CA VAL A 138 15.37 -11.95 18.27
C VAL A 138 16.24 -13.21 18.32
N LYS A 139 15.69 -14.38 17.96
CA LYS A 139 16.43 -15.65 17.97
C LYS A 139 17.64 -15.67 17.02
N SER A 140 17.52 -14.97 15.90
CA SER A 140 18.61 -14.85 14.90
C SER A 140 19.54 -13.66 15.16
N CYS A 141 19.43 -13.01 16.32
CA CYS A 141 20.23 -11.83 16.71
C CYS A 141 20.13 -10.64 15.74
N HIS A 142 19.07 -10.54 14.95
CA HIS A 142 18.77 -9.37 14.11
C HIS A 142 17.99 -8.29 14.89
N MET A 143 17.41 -8.67 16.01
CA MET A 143 16.72 -7.77 16.95
C MET A 143 17.20 -7.99 18.36
N ARG A 144 17.45 -6.89 19.09
CA ARG A 144 17.80 -6.92 20.51
C ARG A 144 16.58 -7.33 21.33
N GLU A 145 16.79 -8.14 22.35
CA GLU A 145 15.73 -8.61 23.23
C GLU A 145 15.07 -7.47 24.02
N ASP A 146 15.88 -6.53 24.54
CA ASP A 146 15.39 -5.35 25.25
C ASP A 146 14.55 -4.42 24.35
N PHE A 147 14.93 -4.27 23.08
CA PHE A 147 14.15 -3.52 22.11
C PHE A 147 12.83 -4.21 21.77
N TYR A 148 12.85 -5.53 21.62
CA TYR A 148 11.63 -6.31 21.41
C TYR A 148 10.63 -6.11 22.55
N TYR A 149 11.07 -6.21 23.82
CA TYR A 149 10.18 -5.97 24.97
C TYR A 149 9.67 -4.53 25.04
N LEU A 150 10.48 -3.55 24.67
CA LEU A 150 10.02 -2.16 24.58
C LEU A 150 8.88 -2.00 23.58
N VAL A 151 9.07 -2.47 22.34
CA VAL A 151 8.09 -2.23 21.27
C VAL A 151 6.85 -3.09 21.37
N SER A 152 6.94 -4.26 22.01
CA SER A 152 5.86 -5.25 22.16
C SER A 152 5.03 -5.11 23.44
N ALA A 153 5.20 -4.01 24.19
CA ALA A 153 4.47 -3.78 25.44
C ALA A 153 2.95 -3.94 25.28
N VAL A 154 2.40 -3.41 24.20
CA VAL A 154 1.02 -3.67 23.78
C VAL A 154 1.05 -4.10 22.32
N THR A 155 0.50 -5.27 21.99
CA THR A 155 0.46 -5.77 20.62
C THR A 155 -0.97 -5.80 20.10
N LEU A 156 -1.23 -5.12 18.97
CA LEU A 156 -2.49 -5.15 18.24
C LEU A 156 -2.30 -5.91 16.93
N ARG A 157 -2.94 -7.09 16.82
CA ARG A 157 -2.93 -7.88 15.59
C ARG A 157 -4.06 -7.44 14.66
N ILE A 158 -3.72 -7.18 13.40
CA ILE A 158 -4.64 -6.70 12.38
C ILE A 158 -4.85 -7.83 11.37
N SER A 159 -6.08 -8.29 11.26
CA SER A 159 -6.46 -9.35 10.32
C SER A 159 -6.31 -8.90 8.87
N PRO A 160 -5.85 -9.78 7.96
CA PRO A 160 -5.81 -9.48 6.54
C PRO A 160 -7.22 -9.31 5.96
N LEU A 161 -7.33 -8.59 4.83
CA LEU A 161 -8.62 -8.22 4.24
C LEU A 161 -9.49 -9.43 3.87
N ARG A 162 -8.87 -10.54 3.45
CA ARG A 162 -9.56 -11.81 3.16
C ARG A 162 -10.30 -12.43 4.36
N CYS A 163 -9.89 -12.11 5.59
CA CYS A 163 -10.52 -12.57 6.83
C CYS A 163 -11.66 -11.65 7.30
N ARG A 164 -11.84 -10.49 6.65
CA ARG A 164 -12.88 -9.48 6.98
C ARG A 164 -13.65 -9.06 5.74
N LYS A 165 -14.10 -10.05 4.97
CA LYS A 165 -14.79 -9.84 3.68
C LYS A 165 -16.04 -8.97 3.81
N SER A 166 -16.75 -9.02 4.93
CA SER A 166 -17.93 -8.20 5.21
C SER A 166 -17.67 -6.69 5.13
N GLU A 167 -16.42 -6.28 5.31
CA GLU A 167 -16.04 -4.86 5.27
C GLU A 167 -15.66 -4.37 3.86
N ILE A 168 -15.35 -5.29 2.93
CA ILE A 168 -14.79 -4.94 1.61
C ILE A 168 -15.69 -3.95 0.87
N LEU A 169 -16.99 -4.20 0.83
CA LEU A 169 -17.92 -3.33 0.10
C LEU A 169 -18.04 -1.94 0.73
N SER A 170 -18.05 -1.87 2.05
CA SER A 170 -18.07 -0.57 2.77
C SER A 170 -16.78 0.21 2.54
N ILE A 171 -15.64 -0.47 2.57
CA ILE A 171 -14.34 0.14 2.28
C ILE A 171 -14.29 0.62 0.82
N ALA A 172 -14.74 -0.21 -0.12
CA ALA A 172 -14.80 0.14 -1.54
C ALA A 172 -15.69 1.36 -1.79
N ASP A 173 -16.85 1.44 -1.15
CA ASP A 173 -17.78 2.56 -1.26
C ASP A 173 -17.17 3.89 -0.76
N ASN A 174 -16.48 3.83 0.38
CA ASN A 174 -15.74 4.98 0.90
C ASN A 174 -14.61 5.43 -0.04
N LEU A 175 -13.84 4.49 -0.60
CA LEU A 175 -12.78 4.77 -1.56
C LEU A 175 -13.33 5.34 -2.86
N LEU A 176 -14.46 4.82 -3.37
CA LEU A 176 -15.16 5.38 -4.53
C LEU A 176 -15.55 6.83 -4.29
N THR A 177 -16.14 7.12 -3.13
CA THR A 177 -16.53 8.48 -2.76
C THR A 177 -15.32 9.41 -2.67
N GLN A 178 -14.21 8.94 -2.09
CA GLN A 178 -12.98 9.70 -1.96
C GLN A 178 -12.35 10.00 -3.33
N TYR A 179 -12.17 8.98 -4.16
CA TYR A 179 -11.50 9.15 -5.46
C TYR A 179 -12.38 9.89 -6.47
N SER A 180 -13.70 9.73 -6.43
CA SER A 180 -14.62 10.51 -7.25
C SER A 180 -14.49 12.00 -6.99
N LYS A 181 -14.40 12.40 -5.70
CA LYS A 181 -14.12 13.78 -5.32
C LYS A 181 -12.73 14.24 -5.74
N GLN A 182 -11.72 13.39 -5.60
CA GLN A 182 -10.33 13.72 -5.95
C GLN A 182 -10.14 13.94 -7.45
N PHE A 183 -10.85 13.18 -8.28
CA PHE A 183 -10.75 13.26 -9.75
C PHE A 183 -11.82 14.12 -10.40
N ASP A 184 -12.69 14.75 -9.59
CA ASP A 184 -13.84 15.52 -10.05
C ASP A 184 -14.72 14.73 -11.03
N ARG A 185 -15.09 13.50 -10.63
CA ARG A 185 -15.90 12.58 -11.43
C ARG A 185 -17.12 12.12 -10.65
N PRO A 186 -18.23 11.80 -11.34
CA PRO A 186 -19.39 11.20 -10.70
C PRO A 186 -18.99 9.87 -10.05
N LYS A 187 -19.56 9.58 -8.88
CA LYS A 187 -19.35 8.29 -8.19
C LYS A 187 -19.96 7.18 -9.04
N PRO A 188 -19.15 6.21 -9.52
CA PRO A 188 -19.67 5.09 -10.29
C PRO A 188 -20.48 4.14 -9.41
N VAL A 189 -21.53 3.56 -9.98
CA VAL A 189 -22.35 2.53 -9.34
C VAL A 189 -21.66 1.18 -9.52
N LEU A 190 -21.49 0.43 -8.43
CA LEU A 190 -20.95 -0.92 -8.49
C LEU A 190 -21.99 -1.87 -9.08
N GLN A 191 -21.71 -2.46 -10.23
CA GLN A 191 -22.51 -3.52 -10.84
C GLN A 191 -22.26 -4.85 -10.13
N GLU A 192 -23.20 -5.81 -10.25
CA GLU A 192 -23.10 -7.13 -9.58
C GLU A 192 -21.80 -7.86 -9.91
N GLU A 193 -21.33 -7.79 -11.15
CA GLU A 193 -20.06 -8.42 -11.58
C GLU A 193 -18.85 -7.86 -10.84
N ILE A 194 -18.84 -6.54 -10.59
CA ILE A 194 -17.77 -5.87 -9.84
C ILE A 194 -17.86 -6.25 -8.36
N ILE A 195 -19.07 -6.27 -7.80
CA ILE A 195 -19.31 -6.70 -6.43
C ILE A 195 -18.84 -8.15 -6.24
N GLY A 196 -19.20 -9.04 -7.16
CA GLY A 196 -18.75 -10.43 -7.15
C GLY A 196 -17.22 -10.53 -7.15
N PHE A 197 -16.55 -9.80 -8.05
CA PHE A 197 -15.09 -9.77 -8.09
C PHE A 197 -14.47 -9.25 -6.79
N LEU A 198 -14.99 -8.15 -6.22
CA LEU A 198 -14.48 -7.57 -4.97
C LEU A 198 -14.57 -8.57 -3.81
N MET A 199 -15.64 -9.39 -3.75
CA MET A 199 -15.89 -10.37 -2.68
C MET A 199 -15.12 -11.68 -2.87
N GLU A 200 -14.84 -12.08 -4.10
CA GLU A 200 -14.13 -13.33 -4.42
C GLU A 200 -12.62 -13.19 -4.38
N HIS A 201 -12.10 -12.01 -4.74
CA HIS A 201 -10.65 -11.79 -4.78
C HIS A 201 -10.02 -11.91 -3.40
N THR A 202 -8.82 -12.49 -3.34
CA THR A 202 -8.11 -12.79 -2.09
C THR A 202 -7.37 -11.61 -1.48
N TRP A 203 -7.16 -10.54 -2.26
CA TRP A 203 -6.48 -9.31 -1.85
C TRP A 203 -5.12 -9.56 -1.17
N PRO A 204 -4.13 -10.16 -1.86
CA PRO A 204 -2.84 -10.49 -1.27
C PRO A 204 -2.10 -9.28 -0.70
N GLU A 205 -2.22 -8.09 -1.32
CA GLU A 205 -1.68 -6.83 -0.81
C GLU A 205 -2.72 -6.02 0.00
N ASN A 206 -3.79 -6.68 0.44
CA ASN A 206 -4.80 -6.14 1.34
C ASN A 206 -5.43 -4.81 0.86
N LEU A 207 -5.54 -3.82 1.74
CA LEU A 207 -6.13 -2.51 1.45
C LEU A 207 -5.34 -1.72 0.40
N SER A 208 -4.03 -1.90 0.32
CA SER A 208 -3.20 -1.20 -0.66
C SER A 208 -3.56 -1.59 -2.09
N GLU A 209 -3.83 -2.88 -2.30
CA GLU A 209 -4.28 -3.42 -3.58
C GLU A 209 -5.71 -2.94 -3.90
N LEU A 210 -6.63 -3.06 -2.92
CA LEU A 210 -8.00 -2.59 -3.08
C LEU A 210 -8.05 -1.08 -3.41
N GLN A 211 -7.27 -0.26 -2.71
CA GLN A 211 -7.16 1.17 -2.99
C GLN A 211 -6.67 1.45 -4.41
N THR A 212 -5.65 0.72 -4.87
CA THR A 212 -5.10 0.87 -6.22
C THR A 212 -6.14 0.47 -7.27
N ALA A 213 -6.83 -0.63 -7.04
CA ALA A 213 -7.88 -1.14 -7.92
C ALA A 213 -9.05 -0.14 -8.05
N ILE A 214 -9.59 0.33 -6.92
CA ILE A 214 -10.68 1.32 -6.92
C ILE A 214 -10.24 2.67 -7.49
N LYS A 215 -9.02 3.13 -7.18
CA LYS A 215 -8.47 4.35 -7.76
C LYS A 215 -8.40 4.28 -9.29
N THR A 216 -7.93 3.14 -9.82
CA THR A 216 -7.87 2.90 -11.27
C THR A 216 -9.27 2.84 -11.89
N PHE A 217 -10.21 2.17 -11.21
CA PHE A 217 -11.60 2.08 -11.63
C PHE A 217 -12.25 3.46 -11.79
N VAL A 218 -12.11 4.35 -10.82
CA VAL A 218 -12.65 5.72 -10.90
C VAL A 218 -11.91 6.56 -11.93
N ALA A 219 -10.60 6.40 -12.06
CA ALA A 219 -9.78 7.19 -12.99
C ALA A 219 -10.12 6.90 -14.47
N ILE A 220 -10.49 5.66 -14.80
CA ILE A 220 -10.86 5.26 -16.15
C ILE A 220 -12.28 5.78 -16.51
N GLY A 221 -13.24 5.62 -15.59
CA GLY A 221 -14.60 6.17 -15.72
C GLY A 221 -15.52 5.44 -16.70
N ASP A 222 -15.02 4.53 -17.53
CA ASP A 222 -15.82 3.68 -18.42
C ASP A 222 -16.04 2.31 -17.76
N GLN A 223 -17.30 1.92 -17.59
CA GLN A 223 -17.66 0.73 -16.80
C GLN A 223 -17.20 -0.59 -17.45
N SER A 224 -17.24 -0.70 -18.77
CA SER A 224 -16.83 -1.91 -19.50
C SER A 224 -15.31 -2.12 -19.46
N VAL A 225 -14.55 -1.05 -19.58
CA VAL A 225 -13.08 -1.02 -19.49
C VAL A 225 -12.62 -1.13 -18.04
N SER A 226 -13.42 -0.62 -17.11
CA SER A 226 -13.08 -0.52 -15.69
C SER A 226 -12.99 -1.87 -14.99
N LEU A 227 -13.82 -2.87 -15.32
CA LEU A 227 -13.74 -4.21 -14.75
C LEU A 227 -12.46 -4.93 -15.17
N ALA A 228 -12.09 -4.86 -16.45
CA ALA A 228 -10.83 -5.44 -16.94
C ALA A 228 -9.61 -4.75 -16.30
N ALA A 229 -9.66 -3.43 -16.17
CA ALA A 229 -8.62 -2.65 -15.51
C ALA A 229 -8.52 -2.95 -14.01
N LEU A 230 -9.65 -3.14 -13.32
CA LEU A 230 -9.71 -3.52 -11.92
C LEU A 230 -9.10 -4.91 -11.70
N LYS A 231 -9.44 -5.90 -12.53
CA LYS A 231 -8.85 -7.23 -12.52
C LYS A 231 -7.34 -7.19 -12.82
N ALA A 232 -6.91 -6.39 -13.79
CA ALA A 232 -5.51 -6.23 -14.14
C ALA A 232 -4.71 -5.53 -13.02
N ALA A 233 -5.26 -4.49 -12.39
CA ALA A 233 -4.63 -3.80 -11.27
C ALA A 233 -4.47 -4.72 -10.05
N ALA A 234 -5.50 -5.51 -9.73
CA ALA A 234 -5.47 -6.50 -8.67
C ALA A 234 -4.49 -7.67 -8.94
N SER A 235 -4.34 -8.09 -10.21
CA SER A 235 -3.40 -9.14 -10.60
C SER A 235 -1.93 -8.67 -10.60
N SER A 236 -1.69 -7.38 -10.77
CA SER A 236 -0.34 -6.79 -10.82
C SER A 236 0.37 -6.78 -9.46
N GLY A 237 -0.34 -6.89 -8.35
CA GLY A 237 0.20 -7.00 -6.99
C GLY A 237 1.07 -8.24 -6.74
N LYS A 238 1.00 -9.26 -7.61
CA LYS A 238 1.79 -10.50 -7.51
C LYS A 238 3.25 -10.38 -7.97
N LEU A 239 3.68 -9.26 -8.53
CA LEU A 239 5.02 -9.10 -9.09
C LEU A 239 5.87 -8.15 -8.24
N ASN A 240 6.69 -8.75 -7.40
CA ASN A 240 7.89 -8.22 -6.75
C ASN A 240 7.74 -7.23 -5.58
N GLY A 241 8.31 -7.61 -4.45
CA GLY A 241 8.69 -6.78 -3.30
C GLY A 241 9.69 -5.66 -3.58
N GLN A 242 9.72 -5.12 -4.80
CA GLN A 242 10.42 -3.90 -5.15
C GLN A 242 9.39 -2.81 -5.42
N ARG A 243 9.43 -1.76 -4.60
CA ARG A 243 8.65 -0.52 -4.76
C ARG A 243 8.90 0.10 -6.14
N LYS A 244 8.15 -0.31 -7.16
CA LYS A 244 7.99 0.52 -8.36
C LYS A 244 6.77 1.40 -8.12
N SER A 245 6.96 2.71 -8.10
CA SER A 245 5.89 3.69 -8.15
C SER A 245 4.99 3.35 -9.33
N PHE A 246 3.80 2.82 -9.05
CA PHE A 246 2.82 2.52 -10.10
C PHE A 246 2.35 3.83 -10.71
N SER A 247 2.89 4.17 -11.86
CA SER A 247 2.35 5.24 -12.68
C SER A 247 0.98 4.79 -13.21
N LEU A 248 -0.05 5.61 -13.00
CA LEU A 248 -1.39 5.44 -13.59
C LEU A 248 -1.30 5.16 -15.10
N LYS A 249 -0.27 5.69 -15.75
CA LYS A 249 0.07 5.51 -17.17
C LYS A 249 0.46 4.05 -17.49
N VAL A 250 1.10 3.32 -16.57
CA VAL A 250 1.47 1.91 -16.75
C VAL A 250 0.25 1.01 -16.58
N ALA A 251 -0.60 1.27 -15.57
CA ALA A 251 -1.83 0.51 -15.36
C ALA A 251 -2.85 0.73 -16.50
N ALA A 252 -3.02 1.96 -16.97
CA ALA A 252 -3.86 2.28 -18.12
C ALA A 252 -3.35 1.63 -19.41
N ARG A 253 -2.03 1.58 -19.61
CA ARG A 253 -1.42 0.94 -20.77
C ARG A 253 -1.57 -0.58 -20.74
N ALA A 254 -1.41 -1.21 -19.59
CA ALA A 254 -1.63 -2.65 -19.43
C ALA A 254 -3.10 -3.04 -19.67
N ALA A 255 -4.05 -2.26 -19.14
CA ALA A 255 -5.48 -2.45 -19.38
C ALA A 255 -5.84 -2.29 -20.86
N SER A 256 -5.32 -1.25 -21.52
CA SER A 256 -5.53 -1.02 -22.96
C SER A 256 -5.00 -2.18 -23.81
N THR A 257 -3.81 -2.69 -23.49
CA THR A 257 -3.21 -3.82 -24.21
C THR A 257 -4.01 -5.11 -24.05
N GLN A 258 -4.58 -5.34 -22.87
CA GLN A 258 -5.37 -6.55 -22.61
C GLN A 258 -6.73 -6.52 -23.33
N ILE A 259 -7.36 -5.36 -23.39
CA ILE A 259 -8.61 -5.15 -24.16
C ILE A 259 -8.36 -5.28 -25.66
N GLU A 260 -7.28 -4.71 -26.17
CA GLU A 260 -6.88 -4.90 -27.56
C GLU A 260 -6.68 -6.38 -27.90
N ARG A 261 -6.06 -7.15 -27.02
CA ARG A 261 -5.89 -8.61 -27.20
C ARG A 261 -7.21 -9.34 -27.28
N GLN A 262 -8.11 -9.04 -26.36
CA GLN A 262 -9.42 -9.68 -26.31
C GLN A 262 -10.24 -9.36 -27.55
N LEU A 263 -10.27 -8.09 -27.96
CA LEU A 263 -10.96 -7.66 -29.16
C LEU A 263 -10.41 -8.27 -30.45
N ILE A 264 -9.09 -8.34 -30.58
CA ILE A 264 -8.42 -9.00 -31.71
C ILE A 264 -8.76 -10.51 -31.74
N SER A 265 -8.79 -11.17 -30.56
CA SER A 265 -9.12 -12.59 -30.47
C SER A 265 -10.59 -12.86 -30.86
N GLU A 266 -11.51 -12.05 -30.38
CA GLU A 266 -12.94 -12.16 -30.67
C GLU A 266 -13.23 -11.95 -32.16
N VAL A 267 -12.66 -10.89 -32.76
CA VAL A 267 -12.85 -10.61 -34.19
C VAL A 267 -12.18 -11.64 -35.09
N LEU A 268 -11.02 -12.19 -34.70
CA LEU A 268 -10.40 -13.30 -35.42
C LEU A 268 -11.26 -14.57 -35.35
N ALA A 269 -11.87 -14.87 -34.20
CA ALA A 269 -12.78 -16.00 -34.07
C ALA A 269 -14.04 -15.80 -34.94
N ALA A 270 -14.63 -14.59 -34.92
CA ALA A 270 -15.81 -14.23 -35.71
C ALA A 270 -15.54 -14.27 -37.22
N THR A 271 -14.31 -13.92 -37.66
CA THR A 271 -13.91 -13.93 -39.08
C THR A 271 -13.33 -15.27 -39.56
N GLY A 272 -13.43 -16.34 -38.72
CA GLY A 272 -12.92 -17.67 -39.04
C GLY A 272 -11.39 -17.71 -39.26
N GLY A 273 -10.63 -16.83 -38.60
CA GLY A 273 -9.17 -16.73 -38.73
C GLY A 273 -8.68 -15.88 -39.92
N ASN A 274 -9.60 -15.26 -40.68
CA ASN A 274 -9.24 -14.42 -41.83
C ASN A 274 -8.68 -13.06 -41.38
N ARG A 275 -7.35 -12.96 -41.34
CA ARG A 275 -6.62 -11.79 -40.82
C ARG A 275 -6.89 -10.50 -41.62
N LYS A 276 -7.17 -10.61 -42.92
CA LYS A 276 -7.43 -9.43 -43.76
C LYS A 276 -8.81 -8.84 -43.44
N ARG A 277 -9.81 -9.72 -43.30
CA ARG A 277 -11.18 -9.33 -42.95
C ARG A 277 -11.23 -8.85 -41.48
N ALA A 278 -10.49 -9.45 -40.57
CA ALA A 278 -10.35 -9.01 -39.19
C ALA A 278 -9.72 -7.60 -39.07
N ALA A 279 -8.74 -7.30 -39.90
CA ALA A 279 -8.14 -5.95 -39.93
C ALA A 279 -9.16 -4.89 -40.42
N ASP A 280 -9.95 -5.21 -41.43
CA ASP A 280 -10.98 -4.35 -41.95
C ASP A 280 -12.10 -4.11 -40.90
N GLU A 281 -12.56 -5.14 -40.20
CA GLU A 281 -13.57 -5.03 -39.12
C GLU A 281 -13.06 -4.24 -37.91
N LEU A 282 -11.77 -4.36 -37.59
CA LEU A 282 -11.12 -3.60 -36.51
C LEU A 282 -10.77 -2.16 -36.93
N GLY A 283 -10.95 -1.78 -38.17
CA GLY A 283 -10.59 -0.47 -38.67
C GLY A 283 -9.12 -0.12 -38.66
N ILE A 284 -8.25 -1.17 -38.70
CA ILE A 284 -6.77 -1.02 -38.68
C ILE A 284 -6.13 -1.60 -39.93
N SER A 285 -4.91 -1.12 -40.23
CA SER A 285 -4.19 -1.69 -41.38
C SER A 285 -3.77 -3.14 -41.09
N TYR A 286 -3.73 -3.98 -42.15
CA TYR A 286 -3.27 -5.37 -42.05
C TYR A 286 -1.87 -5.49 -41.42
N LYS A 287 -0.98 -4.55 -41.71
CA LYS A 287 0.35 -4.47 -41.12
C LYS A 287 0.31 -4.19 -39.60
N ALA A 288 -0.60 -3.34 -39.17
CA ALA A 288 -0.81 -3.05 -37.76
C ALA A 288 -1.36 -4.27 -37.00
N LEU A 289 -2.32 -5.01 -37.60
CA LEU A 289 -2.84 -6.25 -37.03
C LEU A 289 -1.73 -7.30 -36.86
N LEU A 290 -0.89 -7.52 -37.88
CA LEU A 290 0.22 -8.46 -37.79
C LEU A 290 1.23 -8.08 -36.70
N TYR A 291 1.52 -6.78 -36.54
CA TYR A 291 2.41 -6.30 -35.48
C TYR A 291 1.83 -6.57 -34.09
N LYS A 292 0.53 -6.29 -33.90
CA LYS A 292 -0.17 -6.56 -32.64
C LYS A 292 -0.25 -8.06 -32.33
N LEU A 293 -0.52 -8.91 -33.31
CA LEU A 293 -0.51 -10.37 -33.15
C LEU A 293 0.88 -10.91 -32.77
N LYS A 294 1.94 -10.33 -33.31
CA LYS A 294 3.30 -10.70 -32.97
C LYS A 294 3.66 -10.32 -31.54
N GLN A 295 3.19 -9.17 -31.04
CA GLN A 295 3.33 -8.78 -29.64
C GLN A 295 2.57 -9.74 -28.70
N VAL A 296 1.35 -10.11 -29.06
CA VAL A 296 0.52 -11.06 -28.27
C VAL A 296 1.17 -12.44 -28.22
N GLY A 297 1.63 -13.00 -29.34
CA GLY A 297 2.24 -14.33 -29.41
C GLY A 297 3.62 -14.42 -28.74
N ALA A 298 4.40 -13.34 -28.72
CA ALA A 298 5.70 -13.32 -28.05
C ALA A 298 5.56 -13.33 -26.52
N GLU A 299 4.47 -12.75 -25.97
CA GLU A 299 4.21 -12.78 -24.52
C GLU A 299 3.61 -14.11 -24.07
N ASP A 300 2.81 -14.80 -24.88
CA ASP A 300 2.31 -16.15 -24.57
C ASP A 300 3.43 -17.20 -24.55
N GLN A 301 4.44 -17.08 -25.40
CA GLN A 301 5.64 -17.94 -25.36
C GLN A 301 6.50 -17.68 -24.11
N LEU A 302 6.59 -16.46 -23.62
CA LEU A 302 7.27 -16.12 -22.36
C LEU A 302 6.51 -16.62 -21.13
N ALA A 303 5.18 -16.69 -21.18
CA ALA A 303 4.35 -17.25 -20.13
C ALA A 303 4.42 -18.79 -20.09
N SER A 304 4.40 -19.45 -21.24
CA SER A 304 4.53 -20.92 -21.34
C SER A 304 5.91 -21.44 -20.94
N ASN A 305 6.98 -20.70 -21.18
CA ASN A 305 8.35 -21.10 -20.85
C ASN A 305 8.69 -20.98 -19.35
N LYS A 306 7.87 -20.27 -18.57
CA LYS A 306 8.00 -20.19 -17.10
C LYS A 306 7.34 -21.34 -16.35
N ASN A 307 6.45 -22.09 -16.99
CA ASN A 307 5.76 -23.25 -16.40
C ASN A 307 6.40 -24.61 -16.79
N GLY A 308 7.51 -24.60 -17.53
CA GLY A 308 8.14 -25.80 -18.10
C GLY A 308 9.44 -26.26 -17.45
N VAL A 309 9.83 -25.75 -16.28
CA VAL A 309 11.01 -26.23 -15.54
C VAL A 309 10.62 -26.62 -14.14
N ALA A 310 10.05 -27.83 -14.01
CA ALA A 310 10.03 -28.63 -12.79
C ALA A 310 9.76 -30.09 -13.19
N VAL A 311 10.80 -30.83 -13.48
CA VAL A 311 10.91 -32.29 -13.34
C VAL A 311 12.19 -32.57 -12.59
#